data_5a0ed9834fd24fe9e4e0d0c12c8f902a
#
_entry.id   5a0ed9834fd24fe9e4e0d0c12c8f902a
#
_cell.length_a   1.000
_cell.length_b   1.000
_cell.length_c   1.000
_cell.angle_alpha   90.00
_cell.angle_beta   90.00
_cell.angle_gamma   90.00
#
_symmetry.space_group_name_H-M   'P 1'
#
loop_
_entity.id
_entity.type
_entity.pdbx_description
1 polymer ?
#
loop_
_entity_poly.entity_id
_entity_poly.type
_entity_poly.pdbx_seq_one_letter_code
_entity_poly.pdbx_strand_id
1 'polypeptide(L)'
;MADELERWAATRAPELLARAEAEAVVVLRDALVAAAVPRATVTPAPAAPVPDAEPPAQSGDALWVYCVLRADGASAPEGDGVAGSRIEVIADDGLAALFSRVPLEEFGEESLRRNLNDLGWLERVARAHESVLERALDGATIAPLRLCTIYEGPARVRIMLDAARERFLAVLDALDGREEWGIKLLLDPAQVAAEARRRLPVADQESEVAERGEGTGYMLGRRLERKVADTADTLAAEIAHEVHANLRNWAVDAVTRPPQNRDLSGHEGDMVLNAAYLVEAERVDGLRELVTVLESHHRDVGARIELTGPWPPYNFVPQDGAEALA
;
A
#
# COMPACT_ATOMS: atom_id res chain seq x y z
N MET A 1 -25.18 -17.26 -22.29
CA MET A 1 -24.57 -15.99 -21.83
C MET A 1 -24.22 -16.01 -20.35
N ALA A 2 -25.17 -16.17 -19.38
CA ALA A 2 -24.83 -16.22 -17.95
C ALA A 2 -23.86 -17.38 -17.61
N ASP A 3 -24.12 -18.57 -18.15
CA ASP A 3 -23.30 -19.80 -17.95
C ASP A 3 -21.88 -19.73 -18.57
N GLU A 4 -21.67 -18.89 -19.57
CA GLU A 4 -20.35 -18.63 -20.19
C GLU A 4 -19.56 -17.59 -19.39
N LEU A 5 -20.22 -16.59 -18.83
CA LEU A 5 -19.63 -15.60 -17.93
C LEU A 5 -19.21 -16.24 -16.60
N GLU A 6 -20.03 -17.14 -16.03
CA GLU A 6 -19.66 -17.88 -14.82
C GLU A 6 -18.47 -18.83 -15.06
N ARG A 7 -18.43 -19.53 -16.20
CA ARG A 7 -17.28 -20.37 -16.57
C ARG A 7 -16.02 -19.55 -16.87
N TRP A 8 -16.16 -18.40 -17.52
CA TRP A 8 -15.06 -17.47 -17.76
C TRP A 8 -14.51 -16.92 -16.44
N ALA A 9 -15.40 -16.49 -15.54
CA ALA A 9 -15.03 -15.99 -14.21
C ALA A 9 -14.34 -17.06 -13.36
N ALA A 10 -14.87 -18.28 -13.33
CA ALA A 10 -14.28 -19.40 -12.59
C ALA A 10 -12.89 -19.81 -13.10
N THR A 11 -12.61 -19.63 -14.40
CA THR A 11 -11.33 -20.01 -15.00
C THR A 11 -10.30 -18.88 -14.94
N ARG A 12 -10.73 -17.61 -15.06
CA ARG A 12 -9.84 -16.45 -15.12
C ARG A 12 -9.61 -15.75 -13.78
N ALA A 13 -10.57 -15.82 -12.85
CA ALA A 13 -10.42 -15.17 -11.55
C ALA A 13 -9.17 -15.63 -10.75
N PRO A 14 -8.83 -16.93 -10.72
CA PRO A 14 -7.59 -17.38 -10.06
C PRO A 14 -6.32 -16.87 -10.74
N GLU A 15 -6.29 -16.80 -12.08
CA GLU A 15 -5.15 -16.28 -12.84
C GLU A 15 -5.00 -14.77 -12.66
N LEU A 16 -6.10 -14.04 -12.65
CA LEU A 16 -6.10 -12.59 -12.43
C LEU A 16 -5.73 -12.23 -11.00
N LEU A 17 -6.21 -13.00 -10.01
CA LEU A 17 -5.79 -12.87 -8.61
C LEU A 17 -4.30 -13.17 -8.46
N ALA A 18 -3.79 -14.28 -8.97
CA ALA A 18 -2.38 -14.63 -8.92
C ALA A 18 -1.49 -13.56 -9.59
N ARG A 19 -1.98 -12.96 -10.68
CA ARG A 19 -1.26 -11.89 -11.38
C ARG A 19 -1.28 -10.57 -10.59
N ALA A 20 -2.42 -10.17 -10.04
CA ALA A 20 -2.54 -8.99 -9.19
C ALA A 20 -1.68 -9.12 -7.90
N GLU A 21 -1.62 -10.32 -7.35
CA GLU A 21 -0.78 -10.66 -6.20
C GLU A 21 0.71 -10.60 -6.56
N ALA A 22 1.13 -11.13 -7.72
CA ALA A 22 2.51 -11.03 -8.20
C ALA A 22 2.94 -9.57 -8.46
N GLU A 23 2.03 -8.74 -8.97
CA GLU A 23 2.27 -7.31 -9.20
C GLU A 23 2.36 -6.53 -7.88
N ALA A 24 1.54 -6.86 -6.88
CA ALA A 24 1.64 -6.31 -5.52
C ALA A 24 2.99 -6.65 -4.87
N VAL A 25 3.50 -7.86 -5.07
CA VAL A 25 4.83 -8.29 -4.60
C VAL A 25 5.96 -7.50 -5.27
N VAL A 26 5.86 -7.18 -6.56
CA VAL A 26 6.86 -6.36 -7.28
C VAL A 26 6.87 -4.92 -6.74
N VAL A 27 5.71 -4.34 -6.48
CA VAL A 27 5.59 -2.99 -5.89
C VAL A 27 6.13 -2.97 -4.46
N LEU A 28 5.82 -3.99 -3.67
CA LEU A 28 6.39 -4.21 -2.33
C LEU A 28 7.91 -4.38 -2.39
N ARG A 29 8.43 -5.18 -3.34
CA ARG A 29 9.87 -5.35 -3.55
C ARG A 29 10.56 -4.02 -3.84
N ASP A 30 10.05 -3.23 -4.77
CA ASP A 30 10.67 -1.98 -5.18
C ASP A 30 10.60 -0.92 -4.06
N ALA A 31 9.53 -0.92 -3.28
CA ALA A 31 9.42 -0.12 -2.06
C ALA A 31 10.38 -0.60 -0.96
N LEU A 32 10.56 -1.93 -0.79
CA LEU A 32 11.47 -2.53 0.18
C LEU A 32 12.94 -2.36 -0.23
N VAL A 33 13.29 -2.51 -1.52
CA VAL A 33 14.63 -2.26 -2.04
C VAL A 33 14.99 -0.78 -1.90
N ALA A 34 14.05 0.13 -2.13
CA ALA A 34 14.25 1.56 -1.92
C ALA A 34 14.43 1.92 -0.42
N ALA A 35 13.80 1.16 0.48
CA ALA A 35 13.92 1.34 1.93
C ALA A 35 15.15 0.62 2.52
N ALA A 36 15.63 -0.47 1.88
CA ALA A 36 16.75 -1.29 2.34
C ALA A 36 18.14 -0.81 1.85
N VAL A 37 18.22 0.26 1.03
CA VAL A 37 19.51 0.87 0.67
C VAL A 37 19.96 1.77 1.82
N PRO A 38 20.96 1.37 2.65
CA PRO A 38 21.47 2.23 3.70
C PRO A 38 22.17 3.42 3.06
N ARG A 39 21.68 4.63 3.29
CA ARG A 39 22.50 5.82 3.20
C ARG A 39 23.49 5.76 4.35
N ALA A 40 24.64 5.15 4.08
CA ALA A 40 25.77 5.15 4.99
C ALA A 40 26.22 6.57 5.24
N THR A 41 26.00 7.07 6.45
CA THR A 41 26.88 7.90 7.28
C THR A 41 26.15 8.28 8.55
N VAL A 42 26.19 7.44 9.57
CA VAL A 42 25.97 7.88 10.96
C VAL A 42 27.15 7.38 11.79
N THR A 43 27.91 8.32 12.31
CA THR A 43 28.94 8.12 13.33
C THR A 43 28.25 7.51 14.58
N PRO A 44 28.74 6.37 15.12
CA PRO A 44 28.11 5.76 16.30
C PRO A 44 28.31 6.67 17.51
N ALA A 45 27.20 7.03 18.15
CA ALA A 45 27.23 7.60 19.49
C ALA A 45 27.69 6.53 20.49
N PRO A 46 28.42 6.89 21.57
CA PRO A 46 28.95 5.92 22.52
C PRO A 46 27.81 5.18 23.24
N ALA A 47 27.89 3.86 23.23
CA ALA A 47 26.95 2.96 23.86
C ALA A 47 26.85 3.22 25.36
N ALA A 48 25.64 3.45 25.87
CA ALA A 48 25.35 3.40 27.30
C ALA A 48 25.52 1.96 27.81
N PRO A 49 25.98 1.74 29.08
CA PRO A 49 26.19 0.42 29.60
C PRO A 49 24.88 -0.37 29.73
N VAL A 50 24.83 -1.53 29.07
CA VAL A 50 23.72 -2.48 29.12
C VAL A 50 23.69 -3.11 30.52
N PRO A 51 22.53 -3.11 31.24
CA PRO A 51 22.39 -3.91 32.45
C PRO A 51 22.46 -5.39 32.07
N ASP A 52 22.97 -6.21 33.02
CA ASP A 52 23.29 -7.63 32.88
C ASP A 52 22.38 -8.40 31.95
N ALA A 53 22.97 -8.86 30.86
CA ALA A 53 22.27 -9.60 29.80
C ALA A 53 21.82 -10.96 30.33
N GLU A 54 20.52 -11.28 30.19
CA GLU A 54 20.09 -12.67 30.16
C GLU A 54 20.93 -13.44 29.13
N PRO A 55 21.30 -14.69 29.42
CA PRO A 55 22.15 -15.45 28.52
C PRO A 55 21.55 -15.50 27.11
N PRO A 56 22.39 -15.41 26.06
CA PRO A 56 21.90 -15.42 24.67
C PRO A 56 21.03 -16.65 24.45
N ALA A 57 19.88 -16.44 23.80
CA ALA A 57 18.96 -17.51 23.42
C ALA A 57 19.76 -18.65 22.79
N GLN A 58 19.73 -19.83 23.44
CA GLN A 58 20.39 -21.04 22.94
C GLN A 58 19.64 -21.47 21.67
N SER A 59 20.34 -21.52 20.58
CA SER A 59 19.96 -21.83 19.21
C SER A 59 19.70 -20.59 18.36
N GLY A 60 20.32 -20.52 17.21
CA GLY A 60 20.33 -19.57 16.12
C GLY A 60 18.98 -19.01 15.62
N ASP A 61 18.08 -18.59 16.52
CA ASP A 61 16.79 -18.01 16.19
C ASP A 61 16.81 -16.49 16.40
N ALA A 62 16.21 -15.78 15.47
CA ALA A 62 15.86 -14.37 15.59
C ALA A 62 14.34 -14.20 15.79
N LEU A 63 13.92 -13.00 16.12
CA LEU A 63 12.50 -12.63 16.27
C LEU A 63 12.06 -11.79 15.08
N TRP A 64 11.14 -12.33 14.29
CA TRP A 64 10.43 -11.59 13.26
C TRP A 64 9.23 -10.87 13.89
N VAL A 65 9.26 -9.54 13.93
CA VAL A 65 8.22 -8.74 14.58
C VAL A 65 7.23 -8.20 13.56
N TYR A 66 5.92 -8.38 13.81
CA TYR A 66 4.84 -8.02 12.91
C TYR A 66 4.28 -6.63 13.17
N CYS A 67 3.92 -6.37 14.42
CA CYS A 67 3.28 -5.13 14.83
C CYS A 67 3.47 -4.86 16.31
N VAL A 68 3.16 -3.63 16.69
CA VAL A 68 3.01 -3.20 18.07
C VAL A 68 1.54 -2.93 18.35
N LEU A 69 1.07 -3.28 19.54
CA LEU A 69 -0.29 -3.08 20.03
C LEU A 69 -0.27 -2.71 21.51
N ARG A 70 -1.41 -2.37 22.09
CA ARG A 70 -1.51 -2.16 23.53
C ARG A 70 -1.37 -3.49 24.26
N ALA A 71 -0.67 -3.49 25.41
CA ALA A 71 -0.46 -4.70 26.21
C ALA A 71 -1.76 -5.22 26.84
N ASP A 72 -2.72 -4.31 27.13
CA ASP A 72 -3.99 -4.68 27.70
C ASP A 72 -4.84 -5.46 26.69
N GLY A 73 -5.11 -6.73 27.01
CA GLY A 73 -5.80 -7.65 26.11
C GLY A 73 -4.97 -8.22 24.96
N ALA A 74 -3.66 -7.93 24.89
CA ALA A 74 -2.81 -8.46 23.84
C ALA A 74 -2.76 -9.99 23.85
N SER A 75 -3.11 -10.60 22.75
CA SER A 75 -3.04 -12.05 22.54
C SER A 75 -2.50 -12.38 21.16
N ALA A 76 -1.77 -13.48 21.06
CA ALA A 76 -1.32 -13.97 19.75
C ALA A 76 -2.54 -14.53 18.99
N PRO A 77 -2.76 -14.12 17.73
CA PRO A 77 -3.79 -14.71 16.89
C PRO A 77 -3.47 -16.20 16.63
N GLU A 78 -4.52 -16.98 16.41
CA GLU A 78 -4.37 -18.40 16.05
C GLU A 78 -3.71 -18.58 14.66
N GLY A 79 -2.98 -19.68 14.48
CA GLY A 79 -2.32 -20.07 13.24
C GLY A 79 -0.82 -19.77 13.23
N ASP A 80 -0.21 -20.08 12.09
CA ASP A 80 1.24 -19.95 11.90
C ASP A 80 1.62 -18.56 11.37
N GLY A 81 2.82 -18.14 11.75
CA GLY A 81 3.48 -16.94 11.26
C GLY A 81 4.52 -17.25 10.18
N VAL A 82 5.47 -16.34 10.00
CA VAL A 82 6.60 -16.50 9.09
C VAL A 82 7.41 -17.74 9.48
N ALA A 83 7.93 -18.44 8.47
CA ALA A 83 8.62 -19.73 8.59
C ALA A 83 7.76 -20.86 9.20
N GLY A 84 6.44 -20.77 9.17
CA GLY A 84 5.55 -21.74 9.83
C GLY A 84 5.66 -21.76 11.35
N SER A 85 6.20 -20.70 11.93
CA SER A 85 6.47 -20.61 13.38
C SER A 85 5.26 -20.06 14.13
N ARG A 86 5.11 -20.46 15.38
CA ARG A 86 4.06 -19.96 16.26
C ARG A 86 4.19 -18.45 16.45
N ILE A 87 3.04 -17.77 16.53
CA ILE A 87 2.97 -16.35 16.90
C ILE A 87 3.00 -16.24 18.41
N GLU A 88 3.85 -15.37 18.93
CA GLU A 88 4.08 -15.10 20.34
C GLU A 88 3.91 -13.60 20.65
N VAL A 89 3.77 -13.24 21.91
CA VAL A 89 3.61 -11.87 22.40
C VAL A 89 4.76 -11.55 23.37
N ILE A 90 5.38 -10.40 23.20
CA ILE A 90 6.23 -9.75 24.19
C ILE A 90 5.52 -8.49 24.67
N ALA A 91 5.20 -8.43 25.96
CA ALA A 91 4.65 -7.24 26.60
C ALA A 91 5.73 -6.48 27.37
N ASP A 92 5.65 -5.15 27.33
CA ASP A 92 6.53 -4.25 28.07
C ASP A 92 5.81 -2.92 28.33
N ASP A 93 5.56 -2.61 29.59
CA ASP A 93 5.01 -1.35 30.12
C ASP A 93 3.94 -0.66 29.24
N GLY A 94 2.78 -1.31 29.08
CA GLY A 94 1.62 -0.81 28.36
C GLY A 94 1.61 -1.08 26.84
N LEU A 95 2.72 -1.54 26.28
CA LEU A 95 2.84 -1.99 24.89
C LEU A 95 3.10 -3.49 24.80
N ALA A 96 2.76 -4.07 23.66
CA ALA A 96 3.13 -5.43 23.30
C ALA A 96 3.55 -5.49 21.83
N ALA A 97 4.36 -6.48 21.49
CA ALA A 97 4.75 -6.79 20.13
C ALA A 97 4.36 -8.23 19.79
N LEU A 98 3.76 -8.44 18.61
CA LEU A 98 3.56 -9.76 18.03
C LEU A 98 4.80 -10.17 17.24
N PHE A 99 5.28 -11.40 17.46
CA PHE A 99 6.47 -11.91 16.79
C PHE A 99 6.40 -13.42 16.54
N SER A 100 7.24 -13.92 15.65
CA SER A 100 7.57 -15.34 15.50
C SER A 100 9.07 -15.55 15.58
N ARG A 101 9.48 -16.74 16.06
CA ARG A 101 10.88 -17.17 16.01
C ARG A 101 11.22 -17.65 14.61
N VAL A 102 12.29 -17.14 14.04
CA VAL A 102 12.75 -17.48 12.69
C VAL A 102 14.22 -17.93 12.74
N PRO A 103 14.62 -18.96 11.97
CA PRO A 103 15.98 -19.48 12.00
C PRO A 103 16.96 -18.48 11.36
N LEU A 104 18.08 -18.19 12.06
CA LEU A 104 19.14 -17.31 11.53
C LEU A 104 19.78 -17.83 10.24
N GLU A 105 19.72 -19.15 9.98
CA GLU A 105 20.19 -19.74 8.73
C GLU A 105 19.47 -19.18 7.48
N GLU A 106 18.19 -18.86 7.62
CA GLU A 106 17.35 -18.32 6.54
C GLU A 106 17.16 -16.79 6.66
N PHE A 107 17.03 -16.27 7.88
CA PHE A 107 16.64 -14.89 8.17
C PHE A 107 17.78 -14.03 8.76
N GLY A 108 18.98 -14.58 8.93
CA GLY A 108 20.16 -13.81 9.29
C GLY A 108 20.58 -12.86 8.17
N GLU A 109 21.30 -11.80 8.48
CA GLU A 109 21.61 -10.66 7.59
C GLU A 109 22.11 -11.11 6.20
N GLU A 110 23.04 -12.05 6.13
CA GLU A 110 23.64 -12.50 4.86
C GLU A 110 22.66 -13.34 4.03
N SER A 111 21.89 -14.21 4.68
CA SER A 111 20.85 -15.03 4.04
C SER A 111 19.69 -14.17 3.58
N LEU A 112 19.26 -13.20 4.41
CA LEU A 112 18.19 -12.27 4.10
C LEU A 112 18.52 -11.44 2.84
N ARG A 113 19.75 -10.90 2.71
CA ARG A 113 20.19 -10.17 1.52
C ARG A 113 20.12 -11.02 0.24
N ARG A 114 20.40 -12.32 0.33
CA ARG A 114 20.26 -13.25 -0.80
C ARG A 114 18.80 -13.55 -1.11
N ASN A 115 18.02 -13.85 -0.09
CA ASN A 115 16.62 -14.28 -0.20
C ASN A 115 15.70 -13.15 -0.67
N LEU A 116 16.00 -11.89 -0.36
CA LEU A 116 15.27 -10.71 -0.88
C LEU A 116 15.30 -10.58 -2.42
N ASN A 117 16.24 -11.27 -3.09
CA ASN A 117 16.28 -11.37 -4.55
C ASN A 117 15.50 -12.57 -5.11
N ASP A 118 15.02 -13.48 -4.26
CA ASP A 118 14.15 -14.60 -4.64
C ASP A 118 12.69 -14.19 -4.48
N LEU A 119 12.02 -13.95 -5.60
CA LEU A 119 10.62 -13.53 -5.63
C LEU A 119 9.68 -14.55 -4.96
N GLY A 120 9.94 -15.85 -5.14
CA GLY A 120 9.11 -16.89 -4.53
C GLY A 120 9.26 -16.94 -3.00
N TRP A 121 10.47 -16.70 -2.50
CA TRP A 121 10.72 -16.56 -1.07
C TRP A 121 10.03 -15.30 -0.51
N LEU A 122 10.21 -14.17 -1.19
CA LEU A 122 9.63 -12.89 -0.78
C LEU A 122 8.10 -12.94 -0.74
N GLU A 123 7.48 -13.55 -1.75
CA GLU A 123 6.03 -13.74 -1.79
C GLU A 123 5.53 -14.58 -0.61
N ARG A 124 6.15 -15.72 -0.33
CA ARG A 124 5.75 -16.58 0.81
C ARG A 124 5.85 -15.84 2.15
N VAL A 125 6.94 -15.12 2.35
CA VAL A 125 7.20 -14.40 3.60
C VAL A 125 6.25 -13.21 3.75
N ALA A 126 6.02 -12.45 2.67
CA ALA A 126 5.08 -11.32 2.66
C ALA A 126 3.65 -11.80 2.96
N ARG A 127 3.17 -12.87 2.31
CA ARG A 127 1.85 -13.44 2.58
C ARG A 127 1.70 -13.92 4.03
N ALA A 128 2.72 -14.58 4.57
CA ALA A 128 2.69 -15.02 5.96
C ALA A 128 2.66 -13.83 6.93
N HIS A 129 3.42 -12.78 6.64
CA HIS A 129 3.43 -11.56 7.43
C HIS A 129 2.07 -10.85 7.41
N GLU A 130 1.52 -10.59 6.21
CA GLU A 130 0.21 -9.96 6.05
C GLU A 130 -0.91 -10.76 6.70
N SER A 131 -0.92 -12.08 6.56
CA SER A 131 -1.91 -12.94 7.19
C SER A 131 -1.90 -12.86 8.73
N VAL A 132 -0.73 -12.62 9.35
CA VAL A 132 -0.66 -12.38 10.80
C VAL A 132 -1.27 -11.03 11.14
N LEU A 133 -0.97 -9.99 10.37
CA LEU A 133 -1.50 -8.63 10.61
C LEU A 133 -3.02 -8.57 10.40
N GLU A 134 -3.55 -9.21 9.37
CA GLU A 134 -5.00 -9.30 9.13
C GLU A 134 -5.72 -9.93 10.34
N ARG A 135 -5.20 -11.07 10.83
CA ARG A 135 -5.76 -11.73 12.03
C ARG A 135 -5.60 -10.89 13.31
N ALA A 136 -4.53 -10.11 13.42
CA ALA A 136 -4.33 -9.23 14.57
C ALA A 136 -5.31 -8.04 14.55
N LEU A 137 -5.64 -7.51 13.36
CA LEU A 137 -6.63 -6.45 13.17
C LEU A 137 -8.03 -6.85 13.60
N ASP A 138 -8.42 -8.13 13.44
CA ASP A 138 -9.72 -8.64 13.88
C ASP A 138 -9.94 -8.51 15.40
N GLY A 139 -8.86 -8.39 16.17
CA GLY A 139 -8.91 -8.39 17.64
C GLY A 139 -8.39 -7.13 18.32
N ALA A 140 -7.61 -6.30 17.65
CA ALA A 140 -6.96 -5.15 18.27
C ALA A 140 -6.54 -4.06 17.28
N THR A 141 -6.42 -2.83 17.77
CA THR A 141 -5.72 -1.76 17.05
C THR A 141 -4.22 -2.06 17.02
N ILE A 142 -3.62 -2.12 15.84
CA ILE A 142 -2.21 -2.44 15.65
C ILE A 142 -1.46 -1.31 14.93
N ALA A 143 -0.19 -1.14 15.28
CA ALA A 143 0.80 -0.38 14.53
C ALA A 143 1.69 -1.37 13.77
N PRO A 144 1.45 -1.64 12.46
CA PRO A 144 2.23 -2.61 11.69
C PRO A 144 3.67 -2.15 11.53
N LEU A 145 4.60 -3.10 11.65
CA LEU A 145 6.00 -2.89 11.34
C LEU A 145 6.32 -3.35 9.92
N ARG A 146 7.39 -2.82 9.35
CA ARG A 146 7.82 -3.20 8.00
C ARG A 146 8.16 -4.68 7.90
N LEU A 147 7.96 -5.23 6.74
CA LEU A 147 8.45 -6.56 6.39
C LEU A 147 9.96 -6.64 6.69
N CYS A 148 10.43 -7.79 7.18
CA CYS A 148 11.83 -8.00 7.58
C CYS A 148 12.29 -7.18 8.80
N THR A 149 11.38 -6.76 9.69
CA THR A 149 11.75 -6.22 11.00
C THR A 149 12.14 -7.38 11.91
N ILE A 150 13.45 -7.55 12.12
CA ILE A 150 14.04 -8.71 12.80
C ILE A 150 14.94 -8.25 13.95
N TYR A 151 14.82 -8.90 15.09
CA TYR A 151 15.63 -8.65 16.30
C TYR A 151 16.31 -9.93 16.78
N GLU A 152 17.52 -9.81 17.34
CA GLU A 152 18.31 -10.94 17.85
C GLU A 152 17.71 -11.62 19.10
N GLY A 153 16.70 -11.03 19.72
CA GLY A 153 16.06 -11.62 20.90
C GLY A 153 15.10 -10.69 21.64
N PRO A 154 14.42 -11.21 22.69
CA PRO A 154 13.38 -10.49 23.41
C PRO A 154 13.85 -9.17 24.05
N ALA A 155 15.08 -9.11 24.52
CA ALA A 155 15.65 -7.90 25.14
C ALA A 155 15.71 -6.73 24.14
N ARG A 156 16.07 -7.00 22.87
CA ARG A 156 16.11 -5.97 21.82
C ARG A 156 14.72 -5.46 21.48
N VAL A 157 13.72 -6.34 21.45
CA VAL A 157 12.32 -5.93 21.22
C VAL A 157 11.84 -5.02 22.36
N ARG A 158 12.13 -5.35 23.63
CA ARG A 158 11.76 -4.49 24.78
C ARG A 158 12.45 -3.12 24.70
N ILE A 159 13.73 -3.07 24.34
CA ILE A 159 14.45 -1.80 24.14
C ILE A 159 13.77 -0.95 23.05
N MET A 160 13.35 -1.56 21.95
CA MET A 160 12.63 -0.87 20.88
C MET A 160 11.27 -0.34 21.36
N LEU A 161 10.50 -1.15 22.10
CA LEU A 161 9.22 -0.74 22.68
C LEU A 161 9.38 0.42 23.65
N ASP A 162 10.38 0.36 24.53
CA ASP A 162 10.67 1.43 25.51
C ASP A 162 11.12 2.73 24.82
N ALA A 163 12.08 2.64 23.90
CA ALA A 163 12.63 3.80 23.21
C ALA A 163 11.60 4.53 22.32
N ALA A 164 10.58 3.81 21.80
CA ALA A 164 9.55 4.36 20.94
C ALA A 164 8.16 4.44 21.60
N ARG A 165 8.08 4.24 22.91
CA ARG A 165 6.84 4.12 23.68
C ARG A 165 5.82 5.23 23.39
N GLU A 166 6.19 6.48 23.63
CA GLU A 166 5.29 7.62 23.48
C GLU A 166 4.75 7.72 22.03
N ARG A 167 5.61 7.40 21.07
CA ARG A 167 5.24 7.41 19.66
C ARG A 167 4.27 6.29 19.32
N PHE A 168 4.51 5.05 19.78
CA PHE A 168 3.58 3.95 19.53
C PHE A 168 2.24 4.18 20.21
N LEU A 169 2.22 4.69 21.43
CA LEU A 169 0.96 5.05 22.10
C LEU A 169 0.18 6.11 21.31
N ALA A 170 0.84 7.17 20.84
CA ALA A 170 0.20 8.20 20.04
C ALA A 170 -0.34 7.67 18.70
N VAL A 171 0.41 6.76 18.05
CA VAL A 171 -0.03 6.11 16.81
C VAL A 171 -1.23 5.21 17.07
N LEU A 172 -1.19 4.37 18.10
CA LEU A 172 -2.31 3.49 18.47
C LEU A 172 -3.56 4.28 18.84
N ASP A 173 -3.42 5.43 19.54
CA ASP A 173 -4.54 6.35 19.79
C ASP A 173 -5.10 6.95 18.50
N ALA A 174 -4.23 7.30 17.55
CA ALA A 174 -4.64 7.84 16.26
C ALA A 174 -5.32 6.81 15.36
N LEU A 175 -5.02 5.52 15.53
CA LEU A 175 -5.58 4.43 14.73
C LEU A 175 -6.82 3.79 15.38
N ASP A 176 -7.09 4.08 16.64
CA ASP A 176 -8.17 3.44 17.38
C ASP A 176 -9.55 3.73 16.76
N GLY A 177 -10.33 2.67 16.51
CA GLY A 177 -11.63 2.74 15.85
C GLY A 177 -11.57 3.17 14.37
N ARG A 178 -10.41 3.10 13.73
CA ARG A 178 -10.18 3.52 12.34
C ARG A 178 -9.60 2.41 11.49
N GLU A 179 -9.89 2.48 10.20
CA GLU A 179 -9.48 1.52 9.19
C GLU A 179 -8.77 2.21 8.02
N GLU A 180 -7.73 1.58 7.49
CA GLU A 180 -7.09 2.01 6.26
C GLU A 180 -7.78 1.40 5.04
N TRP A 181 -8.18 2.27 4.11
CA TRP A 181 -8.78 1.89 2.84
C TRP A 181 -7.99 2.45 1.67
N GLY A 182 -7.64 1.57 0.72
CA GLY A 182 -6.98 1.93 -0.54
C GLY A 182 -7.99 2.31 -1.61
N ILE A 183 -7.72 3.41 -2.33
CA ILE A 183 -8.56 3.85 -3.45
C ILE A 183 -7.68 4.09 -4.66
N LYS A 184 -8.08 3.51 -5.79
CA LYS A 184 -7.52 3.77 -7.11
C LYS A 184 -8.62 4.31 -8.02
N LEU A 185 -8.35 5.43 -8.69
CA LEU A 185 -9.22 5.95 -9.74
C LEU A 185 -8.58 5.67 -11.11
N LEU A 186 -9.32 4.97 -11.94
CA LEU A 186 -8.97 4.69 -13.33
C LEU A 186 -9.93 5.45 -14.24
N LEU A 187 -9.40 6.00 -15.33
CA LEU A 187 -10.19 6.65 -16.38
C LEU A 187 -9.95 5.95 -17.72
N ASP A 188 -10.97 5.93 -18.58
CA ASP A 188 -10.82 5.45 -19.95
C ASP A 188 -10.20 6.56 -20.83
N PRO A 189 -8.97 6.40 -21.35
CA PRO A 189 -8.29 7.44 -22.13
C PRO A 189 -9.06 7.85 -23.38
N ALA A 190 -9.78 6.92 -24.01
CA ALA A 190 -10.56 7.22 -25.21
C ALA A 190 -11.78 8.09 -24.88
N GLN A 191 -12.45 7.81 -23.76
CA GLN A 191 -13.59 8.60 -23.29
C GLN A 191 -13.16 9.97 -22.79
N VAL A 192 -12.03 10.05 -22.06
CA VAL A 192 -11.45 11.33 -21.63
C VAL A 192 -11.08 12.19 -22.84
N ALA A 193 -10.44 11.62 -23.87
CA ALA A 193 -10.10 12.33 -25.09
C ALA A 193 -11.36 12.78 -25.87
N ALA A 194 -12.41 11.97 -25.89
CA ALA A 194 -13.68 12.33 -26.50
C ALA A 194 -14.35 13.50 -25.76
N GLU A 195 -14.33 13.51 -24.44
CA GLU A 195 -14.84 14.62 -23.63
C GLU A 195 -13.99 15.89 -23.81
N ALA A 196 -12.66 15.76 -23.85
CA ALA A 196 -11.75 16.87 -24.13
C ALA A 196 -12.04 17.50 -25.48
N ARG A 197 -12.34 16.69 -26.53
CA ARG A 197 -12.78 17.20 -27.83
C ARG A 197 -14.10 17.96 -27.75
N ARG A 198 -15.08 17.49 -27.00
CA ARG A 198 -16.35 18.18 -26.79
C ARG A 198 -16.20 19.55 -26.13
N ARG A 199 -15.25 19.70 -25.23
CA ARG A 199 -14.97 20.97 -24.52
C ARG A 199 -14.21 21.98 -25.36
N LEU A 200 -13.51 21.53 -26.39
CA LEU A 200 -12.77 22.40 -27.29
C LEU A 200 -13.70 22.90 -28.41
N PRO A 201 -13.57 24.15 -28.89
CA PRO A 201 -14.27 24.63 -30.09
C PRO A 201 -13.63 24.03 -31.36
N VAL A 202 -13.76 22.70 -31.51
CA VAL A 202 -13.04 21.91 -32.50
C VAL A 202 -13.77 21.88 -33.84
N ALA A 203 -15.09 21.99 -33.83
CA ALA A 203 -15.92 21.88 -35.05
C ALA A 203 -15.50 22.87 -36.15
N ASP A 204 -15.18 24.11 -35.79
CA ASP A 204 -14.70 25.13 -36.72
C ASP A 204 -13.27 24.83 -37.23
N GLN A 205 -12.40 24.23 -36.37
CA GLN A 205 -11.02 23.92 -36.70
C GLN A 205 -10.89 22.66 -37.56
N GLU A 206 -11.74 21.65 -37.36
CA GLU A 206 -11.79 20.44 -38.20
C GLU A 206 -12.25 20.76 -39.60
N SER A 207 -13.20 21.68 -39.76
CA SER A 207 -13.62 22.20 -41.06
C SER A 207 -12.49 22.96 -41.76
N GLU A 208 -11.73 23.80 -41.05
CA GLU A 208 -10.55 24.49 -41.60
C GLU A 208 -9.44 23.52 -42.02
N VAL A 209 -9.24 22.41 -41.31
CA VAL A 209 -8.25 21.36 -41.63
C VAL A 209 -8.65 20.67 -42.94
N ALA A 210 -9.93 20.37 -43.12
CA ALA A 210 -10.46 19.70 -44.32
C ALA A 210 -10.40 20.55 -45.58
N GLU A 211 -10.48 21.89 -45.46
CA GLU A 211 -10.49 22.84 -46.61
C GLU A 211 -9.07 23.24 -47.05
N ARG A 212 -8.03 22.99 -46.31
CA ARG A 212 -6.64 23.40 -46.62
C ARG A 212 -5.84 22.26 -47.25
N GLY A 213 -4.93 22.62 -48.16
CA GLY A 213 -4.08 21.66 -48.91
C GLY A 213 -3.24 20.75 -47.95
N GLU A 214 -2.87 19.56 -48.46
CA GLU A 214 -2.32 18.41 -47.71
C GLU A 214 -1.27 18.73 -46.62
N GLY A 215 -0.28 19.61 -46.92
CA GLY A 215 0.78 19.94 -45.95
C GLY A 215 0.30 20.80 -44.77
N THR A 216 -0.56 21.80 -45.05
CA THR A 216 -1.08 22.71 -44.03
C THR A 216 -2.15 22.00 -43.18
N GLY A 217 -3.01 21.19 -43.81
CA GLY A 217 -3.99 20.37 -43.13
C GLY A 217 -3.36 19.37 -42.16
N TYR A 218 -2.27 18.71 -42.57
CA TYR A 218 -1.54 17.80 -41.68
C TYR A 218 -0.98 18.49 -40.41
N MET A 219 -0.38 19.69 -40.58
CA MET A 219 0.20 20.43 -39.44
C MET A 219 -0.90 20.94 -38.48
N LEU A 220 -2.04 21.37 -39.01
CA LEU A 220 -3.19 21.78 -38.20
C LEU A 220 -3.80 20.59 -37.45
N GLY A 221 -3.97 19.46 -38.15
CA GLY A 221 -4.45 18.23 -37.52
C GLY A 221 -3.57 17.79 -36.34
N ARG A 222 -2.25 17.77 -36.51
CA ARG A 222 -1.31 17.43 -35.39
C ARG A 222 -1.35 18.46 -34.25
N ARG A 223 -1.60 19.73 -34.54
CA ARG A 223 -1.73 20.76 -33.51
C ARG A 223 -3.03 20.54 -32.71
N LEU A 224 -4.12 20.18 -33.42
CA LEU A 224 -5.39 19.88 -32.80
C LEU A 224 -5.30 18.62 -31.89
N GLU A 225 -4.69 17.54 -32.39
CA GLU A 225 -4.46 16.33 -31.59
C GLU A 225 -3.67 16.61 -30.31
N ARG A 226 -2.60 17.42 -30.40
CA ARG A 226 -1.87 17.85 -29.21
C ARG A 226 -2.74 18.63 -28.23
N LYS A 227 -3.53 19.57 -28.73
CA LYS A 227 -4.43 20.35 -27.88
C LYS A 227 -5.51 19.50 -27.22
N VAL A 228 -6.01 18.47 -27.91
CA VAL A 228 -6.91 17.47 -27.30
C VAL A 228 -6.21 16.68 -26.21
N ALA A 229 -4.98 16.22 -26.46
CA ALA A 229 -4.20 15.50 -25.45
C ALA A 229 -3.93 16.36 -24.20
N ASP A 230 -3.45 17.59 -24.38
CA ASP A 230 -3.19 18.53 -23.27
C ASP A 230 -4.48 18.82 -22.45
N THR A 231 -5.62 18.91 -23.15
CA THR A 231 -6.93 19.13 -22.49
C THR A 231 -7.41 17.86 -21.77
N ALA A 232 -7.15 16.68 -22.35
CA ALA A 232 -7.46 15.39 -21.73
C ALA A 232 -6.66 15.19 -20.42
N ASP A 233 -5.35 15.50 -20.44
CA ASP A 233 -4.49 15.43 -19.26
C ASP A 233 -4.98 16.39 -18.16
N THR A 234 -5.35 17.62 -18.54
CA THR A 234 -5.92 18.60 -17.60
C THR A 234 -7.21 18.10 -16.99
N LEU A 235 -8.12 17.56 -17.80
CA LEU A 235 -9.39 17.01 -17.36
C LEU A 235 -9.21 15.82 -16.41
N ALA A 236 -8.28 14.91 -16.72
CA ALA A 236 -7.97 13.78 -15.87
C ALA A 236 -7.43 14.23 -14.50
N ALA A 237 -6.56 15.24 -14.48
CA ALA A 237 -6.03 15.83 -13.25
C ALA A 237 -7.12 16.53 -12.41
N GLU A 238 -8.04 17.26 -13.06
CA GLU A 238 -9.19 17.91 -12.40
C GLU A 238 -10.10 16.87 -11.72
N ILE A 239 -10.43 15.79 -12.43
CA ILE A 239 -11.26 14.70 -11.90
C ILE A 239 -10.55 14.00 -10.72
N ALA A 240 -9.27 13.69 -10.86
CA ALA A 240 -8.49 13.09 -9.78
C ALA A 240 -8.45 13.99 -8.53
N HIS A 241 -8.28 15.30 -8.73
CA HIS A 241 -8.30 16.28 -7.63
C HIS A 241 -9.68 16.36 -6.97
N GLU A 242 -10.74 16.42 -7.73
CA GLU A 242 -12.12 16.48 -7.21
C GLU A 242 -12.46 15.22 -6.41
N VAL A 243 -12.19 14.04 -6.95
CA VAL A 243 -12.41 12.75 -6.26
C VAL A 243 -11.59 12.70 -4.98
N HIS A 244 -10.30 13.04 -5.05
CA HIS A 244 -9.44 13.07 -3.85
C HIS A 244 -9.95 14.05 -2.79
N ALA A 245 -10.37 15.25 -3.18
CA ALA A 245 -10.87 16.26 -2.24
C ALA A 245 -12.13 15.78 -1.50
N ASN A 246 -13.08 15.16 -2.22
CA ASN A 246 -14.29 14.60 -1.62
C ASN A 246 -13.96 13.47 -0.62
N LEU A 247 -13.09 12.53 -1.01
CA LEU A 247 -12.68 11.43 -0.16
C LEU A 247 -11.88 11.89 1.05
N ARG A 248 -10.98 12.87 0.89
CA ARG A 248 -10.21 13.46 1.99
C ARG A 248 -11.11 14.16 3.02
N ASN A 249 -12.16 14.85 2.59
CA ASN A 249 -13.12 15.47 3.49
C ASN A 249 -13.94 14.44 4.28
N TRP A 250 -14.07 13.24 3.76
CA TRP A 250 -14.71 12.11 4.44
C TRP A 250 -13.81 11.41 5.43
N ALA A 251 -12.53 11.29 5.09
CA ALA A 251 -11.52 10.60 5.87
C ALA A 251 -10.98 11.45 7.04
N VAL A 252 -10.37 10.78 8.03
CA VAL A 252 -9.63 11.41 9.12
C VAL A 252 -8.27 11.87 8.62
N ASP A 253 -7.61 11.04 7.80
CA ASP A 253 -6.32 11.34 7.17
C ASP A 253 -6.22 10.67 5.79
N ALA A 254 -5.30 11.13 4.95
CA ALA A 254 -5.11 10.62 3.60
C ALA A 254 -3.66 10.74 3.14
N VAL A 255 -3.18 9.70 2.48
CA VAL A 255 -1.84 9.65 1.87
C VAL A 255 -1.98 9.34 0.40
N THR A 256 -1.47 10.21 -0.47
CA THR A 256 -1.42 9.97 -1.92
C THR A 256 -0.10 9.32 -2.31
N ARG A 257 -0.15 8.43 -3.32
CA ARG A 257 0.99 7.78 -3.92
C ARG A 257 1.05 8.09 -5.42
N PRO A 258 2.22 8.03 -6.05
CA PRO A 258 2.30 8.14 -7.50
C PRO A 258 1.38 7.11 -8.18
N PRO A 259 0.59 7.51 -9.20
CA PRO A 259 -0.17 6.57 -10.00
C PRO A 259 0.77 5.53 -10.64
N GLN A 260 0.34 4.28 -10.69
CA GLN A 260 1.10 3.21 -11.34
C GLN A 260 0.97 3.31 -12.85
N ASN A 261 2.08 3.06 -13.57
CA ASN A 261 2.09 3.08 -15.03
C ASN A 261 1.24 1.91 -15.59
N ARG A 262 0.51 2.16 -16.67
CA ARG A 262 -0.40 1.20 -17.32
C ARG A 262 0.27 -0.13 -17.66
N ASP A 263 1.54 -0.09 -18.10
CA ASP A 263 2.33 -1.28 -18.46
C ASP A 263 2.61 -2.21 -17.27
N LEU A 264 2.47 -1.69 -16.04
CA LEU A 264 2.73 -2.40 -14.78
C LEU A 264 1.45 -2.82 -14.04
N SER A 265 0.33 -2.15 -14.30
CA SER A 265 -0.90 -2.33 -13.50
C SER A 265 -1.85 -3.39 -14.04
N GLY A 266 -1.73 -3.77 -15.33
CA GLY A 266 -2.65 -4.73 -15.98
C GLY A 266 -4.12 -4.27 -16.05
N HIS A 267 -4.43 -3.03 -15.63
CA HIS A 267 -5.78 -2.47 -15.64
C HIS A 267 -6.17 -1.91 -17.01
N GLU A 268 -7.45 -2.09 -17.38
CA GLU A 268 -8.05 -1.37 -18.48
C GLU A 268 -8.32 0.08 -18.05
N GLY A 269 -7.48 1.03 -18.47
CA GLY A 269 -7.59 2.45 -18.13
C GLY A 269 -6.30 3.02 -17.57
N ASP A 270 -6.22 4.35 -17.52
CA ASP A 270 -5.09 5.07 -16.93
C ASP A 270 -5.40 5.37 -15.46
N MET A 271 -4.51 4.93 -14.56
CA MET A 271 -4.62 5.24 -13.15
C MET A 271 -4.25 6.71 -12.93
N VAL A 272 -5.20 7.52 -12.46
CA VAL A 272 -5.02 8.96 -12.23
C VAL A 272 -4.98 9.33 -10.74
N LEU A 273 -5.45 8.44 -9.87
CA LEU A 273 -5.34 8.57 -8.42
C LEU A 273 -4.98 7.22 -7.79
N ASN A 274 -4.03 7.25 -6.87
CA ASN A 274 -3.67 6.13 -5.98
C ASN A 274 -3.48 6.72 -4.59
N ALA A 275 -4.35 6.36 -3.65
CA ALA A 275 -4.33 6.94 -2.32
C ALA A 275 -4.81 5.95 -1.25
N ALA A 276 -4.32 6.12 -0.03
CA ALA A 276 -4.83 5.47 1.16
C ALA A 276 -5.56 6.49 2.04
N TYR A 277 -6.66 6.06 2.62
CA TYR A 277 -7.52 6.90 3.48
C TYR A 277 -7.72 6.20 4.82
N LEU A 278 -7.51 6.93 5.90
CA LEU A 278 -7.84 6.49 7.25
C LEU A 278 -9.27 6.95 7.56
N VAL A 279 -10.17 6.01 7.81
CA VAL A 279 -11.61 6.27 7.96
C VAL A 279 -12.10 5.69 9.28
N GLU A 280 -12.97 6.38 9.99
CA GLU A 280 -13.65 5.81 11.14
C GLU A 280 -14.45 4.58 10.74
N ALA A 281 -14.28 3.46 11.45
CA ALA A 281 -14.89 2.17 11.10
C ALA A 281 -16.43 2.28 10.96
N GLU A 282 -17.08 3.10 11.79
CA GLU A 282 -18.52 3.37 11.73
C GLU A 282 -18.97 4.11 10.47
N ARG A 283 -18.04 4.74 9.73
CA ARG A 283 -18.31 5.55 8.53
C ARG A 283 -17.98 4.83 7.21
N VAL A 284 -17.53 3.60 7.25
CA VAL A 284 -17.10 2.84 6.05
C VAL A 284 -18.22 2.63 5.05
N ASP A 285 -19.44 2.36 5.51
CA ASP A 285 -20.58 2.18 4.59
C ASP A 285 -20.87 3.48 3.82
N GLY A 286 -20.80 4.63 4.48
CA GLY A 286 -20.92 5.92 3.79
C GLY A 286 -19.76 6.22 2.84
N LEU A 287 -18.54 5.70 3.10
CA LEU A 287 -17.44 5.76 2.14
C LEU A 287 -17.76 4.98 0.86
N ARG A 288 -18.34 3.78 0.98
CA ARG A 288 -18.76 2.95 -0.17
C ARG A 288 -19.85 3.65 -0.99
N GLU A 289 -20.80 4.29 -0.33
CA GLU A 289 -21.82 5.09 -1.00
C GLU A 289 -21.21 6.30 -1.73
N LEU A 290 -20.30 7.03 -1.09
CA LEU A 290 -19.58 8.15 -1.69
C LEU A 290 -18.79 7.72 -2.94
N VAL A 291 -18.08 6.61 -2.87
CA VAL A 291 -17.34 6.03 -4.01
C VAL A 291 -18.30 5.75 -5.18
N THR A 292 -19.46 5.14 -4.92
CA THR A 292 -20.48 4.85 -5.94
C THR A 292 -21.03 6.13 -6.59
N VAL A 293 -21.24 7.18 -5.80
CA VAL A 293 -21.72 8.49 -6.29
C VAL A 293 -20.65 9.14 -7.17
N LEU A 294 -19.39 9.17 -6.73
CA LEU A 294 -18.27 9.75 -7.49
C LEU A 294 -18.02 9.02 -8.82
N GLU A 295 -18.05 7.68 -8.81
CA GLU A 295 -17.92 6.88 -10.02
C GLU A 295 -19.07 7.16 -11.01
N SER A 296 -20.30 7.25 -10.51
CA SER A 296 -21.46 7.58 -11.32
C SER A 296 -21.41 8.99 -11.89
N HIS A 297 -20.86 9.96 -11.13
CA HIS A 297 -20.71 11.35 -11.58
C HIS A 297 -19.77 11.48 -12.77
N HIS A 298 -18.70 10.69 -12.78
CA HIS A 298 -17.68 10.71 -13.83
C HIS A 298 -17.82 9.56 -14.85
N ARG A 299 -19.01 8.99 -14.98
CA ARG A 299 -19.29 7.88 -15.92
C ARG A 299 -18.94 8.21 -17.36
N ASP A 300 -19.15 9.47 -17.79
CA ASP A 300 -18.94 9.91 -19.17
C ASP A 300 -17.47 9.89 -19.62
N VAL A 301 -16.55 9.77 -18.67
CA VAL A 301 -15.11 9.61 -18.91
C VAL A 301 -14.62 8.20 -18.56
N GLY A 302 -15.55 7.26 -18.36
CA GLY A 302 -15.23 5.88 -18.02
C GLY A 302 -14.53 5.73 -16.68
N ALA A 303 -14.91 6.56 -15.70
CA ALA A 303 -14.33 6.48 -14.35
C ALA A 303 -14.71 5.16 -13.69
N ARG A 304 -13.71 4.51 -13.09
CA ARG A 304 -13.83 3.35 -12.24
C ARG A 304 -13.03 3.58 -10.96
N ILE A 305 -13.68 3.42 -9.82
CA ILE A 305 -13.04 3.59 -8.52
C ILE A 305 -12.93 2.22 -7.83
N GLU A 306 -11.72 1.76 -7.62
CA GLU A 306 -11.45 0.54 -6.90
C GLU A 306 -11.22 0.88 -5.42
N LEU A 307 -12.07 0.34 -4.55
CA LEU A 307 -11.98 0.43 -3.09
C LEU A 307 -11.50 -0.92 -2.56
N THR A 308 -10.39 -0.93 -1.83
CA THR A 308 -9.79 -2.14 -1.26
C THR A 308 -9.46 -1.93 0.21
N GLY A 309 -9.61 -2.98 1.02
CA GLY A 309 -9.36 -2.93 2.46
C GLY A 309 -10.47 -3.63 3.27
N PRO A 310 -10.45 -3.54 4.60
CA PRO A 310 -9.46 -2.78 5.37
C PRO A 310 -8.06 -3.39 5.31
N TRP A 311 -7.03 -2.54 5.22
CA TRP A 311 -5.63 -2.93 5.23
C TRP A 311 -4.97 -2.65 6.58
N PRO A 312 -3.91 -3.38 6.97
CA PRO A 312 -3.04 -2.94 8.05
C PRO A 312 -2.55 -1.51 7.79
N PRO A 313 -2.65 -0.59 8.78
CA PRO A 313 -2.53 0.84 8.55
C PRO A 313 -1.08 1.32 8.38
N TYR A 314 -0.34 0.73 7.45
CA TYR A 314 1.05 1.06 7.16
C TYR A 314 1.28 2.51 6.74
N ASN A 315 0.30 3.10 6.05
CA ASN A 315 0.43 4.47 5.54
C ASN A 315 0.32 5.52 6.63
N PHE A 316 -0.23 5.15 7.79
CA PHE A 316 -0.51 6.05 8.91
C PHE A 316 0.38 5.78 10.13
N VAL A 317 1.34 4.85 9.99
CA VAL A 317 2.40 4.61 10.99
C VAL A 317 3.68 5.29 10.52
N PRO A 318 4.23 6.27 11.26
CA PRO A 318 5.51 6.88 10.94
C PRO A 318 6.62 5.83 10.89
N GLN A 319 7.31 5.75 9.76
CA GLN A 319 8.29 4.69 9.50
C GLN A 319 9.72 5.05 10.02
N ASP A 320 9.92 6.26 10.57
CA ASP A 320 11.24 6.82 10.85
C ASP A 320 11.89 6.38 12.17
N GLY A 321 11.43 5.32 12.79
CA GLY A 321 11.92 4.95 14.12
C GLY A 321 12.25 3.49 14.37
N ALA A 322 11.87 2.57 13.50
CA ALA A 322 12.30 1.18 13.61
C ALA A 322 13.72 0.99 13.05
N GLU A 323 14.17 1.87 12.15
CA GLU A 323 15.50 1.81 11.50
C GLU A 323 16.65 2.31 12.38
N ALA A 324 16.37 3.14 13.38
CA ALA A 324 17.42 3.72 14.24
C ALA A 324 17.89 2.78 15.36
N LEU A 325 17.23 1.64 15.55
CA LEU A 325 17.46 0.72 16.68
C LEU A 325 17.64 -0.75 16.25
N ALA A 326 17.62 -1.04 14.94
CA ALA A 326 17.85 -2.39 14.39
C ALA A 326 19.32 -2.64 14.08
#